data_05a0d6724452fef8783d41c75d21d335
#
_entry.id   05a0d6724452fef8783d41c75d21d335
#
_cell.length_a   1.000
_cell.length_b   1.000
_cell.length_c   1.000
_cell.angle_alpha   90.00
_cell.angle_beta   90.00
_cell.angle_gamma   90.00
#
_symmetry.space_group_name_H-M   'P 1'
#
loop_
_entity.id
_entity.type
_entity.pdbx_description
1 polymer ?
#
loop_
_entity_poly.entity_id
_entity_poly.type
_entity_poly.pdbx_seq_one_letter_code
_entity_poly.pdbx_strand_id
1 'polypeptide(L)'
;MTGAGRTDTGVNASYYVAHFDTSSPVADPEQVVFKLNHMLPGDIAVSRIVPVAADAHARFSAREREYRYYIEPRKNPFTRAASWQYYVPLDVAAMNRAADVLMEYEDFTSFAKLNSDNKTNICHLKRADWTVGRDGTLCFTIRADRFLRNMVRAIVGTLVDVGRGRYTVEQFRDIVASRDLSPVSYTHLRAHETCADL
;
A
#
# COMPACT_ATOMS: atom_id res chain seq x y z
N MET A 1 -18.14 -4.65 -12.99
CA MET A 1 -16.70 -4.31 -12.98
C MET A 1 -16.11 -4.64 -11.61
N THR A 2 -14.93 -5.27 -11.57
CA THR A 2 -14.24 -5.68 -10.35
C THR A 2 -12.79 -5.21 -10.41
N GLY A 3 -12.35 -4.49 -9.38
CA GLY A 3 -10.97 -4.00 -9.28
C GLY A 3 -10.02 -4.98 -8.61
N ALA A 4 -8.70 -4.73 -8.75
CA ALA A 4 -7.61 -5.56 -8.22
C ALA A 4 -7.59 -5.65 -6.68
N GLY A 5 -8.10 -4.64 -5.98
CA GLY A 5 -8.15 -4.62 -4.52
C GLY A 5 -9.21 -3.69 -3.97
N ARG A 6 -9.43 -3.80 -2.65
CA ARG A 6 -10.18 -2.81 -1.89
C ARG A 6 -9.16 -1.85 -1.29
N THR A 7 -9.26 -0.59 -1.65
CA THR A 7 -8.41 0.48 -1.12
C THR A 7 -9.21 1.36 -0.16
N ASP A 8 -8.54 1.97 0.80
CA ASP A 8 -9.17 2.97 1.66
C ASP A 8 -9.42 4.28 0.89
N THR A 9 -10.33 5.12 1.38
CA THR A 9 -10.60 6.42 0.78
C THR A 9 -9.34 7.29 0.75
N GLY A 10 -9.05 7.89 -0.42
CA GLY A 10 -7.89 8.77 -0.62
C GLY A 10 -6.60 8.05 -1.00
N VAL A 11 -6.65 6.75 -1.28
CA VAL A 11 -5.53 6.00 -1.85
C VAL A 11 -5.40 6.36 -3.33
N ASN A 12 -4.20 6.74 -3.73
CA ASN A 12 -3.86 6.95 -5.14
C ASN A 12 -3.26 5.66 -5.72
N ALA A 13 -3.56 5.35 -6.96
CA ALA A 13 -2.99 4.22 -7.66
C ALA A 13 -2.29 4.70 -8.93
N SER A 14 -0.97 4.51 -9.04
CA SER A 14 -0.23 4.80 -10.27
C SER A 14 -0.47 3.74 -11.34
N TYR A 15 -0.83 2.54 -10.91
CA TYR A 15 -1.23 1.42 -11.75
C TYR A 15 -2.33 0.63 -11.04
N TYR A 16 -3.47 0.47 -11.70
CA TYR A 16 -4.61 -0.26 -11.17
C TYR A 16 -5.30 -1.04 -12.29
N VAL A 17 -5.65 -2.29 -12.00
CA VAL A 17 -6.33 -3.16 -12.94
C VAL A 17 -7.76 -3.42 -12.48
N ALA A 18 -8.70 -3.33 -13.40
CA ALA A 18 -10.08 -3.77 -13.19
C ALA A 18 -10.51 -4.64 -14.38
N HIS A 19 -11.39 -5.60 -14.15
CA HIS A 19 -12.01 -6.35 -15.23
C HIS A 19 -13.52 -6.12 -15.26
N PHE A 20 -14.09 -6.33 -16.41
CA PHE A 20 -15.54 -6.32 -16.65
C PHE A 20 -15.87 -7.30 -17.77
N ASP A 21 -17.08 -7.81 -17.77
CA ASP A 21 -17.58 -8.70 -18.78
C ASP A 21 -18.41 -7.92 -19.79
N THR A 22 -18.35 -8.34 -21.05
CA THR A 22 -19.12 -7.76 -22.16
C THR A 22 -19.85 -8.87 -22.91
N SER A 23 -21.03 -8.58 -23.45
CA SER A 23 -21.78 -9.50 -24.29
C SER A 23 -21.16 -9.70 -25.68
N SER A 24 -20.31 -8.78 -26.10
CA SER A 24 -19.62 -8.79 -27.39
C SER A 24 -18.20 -8.23 -27.20
N PRO A 25 -17.22 -8.67 -27.99
CA PRO A 25 -15.89 -8.08 -27.98
C PRO A 25 -15.92 -6.57 -28.20
N VAL A 26 -15.05 -5.85 -27.52
CA VAL A 26 -14.88 -4.41 -27.73
C VAL A 26 -14.21 -4.20 -29.10
N ALA A 27 -14.95 -3.67 -30.06
CA ALA A 27 -14.48 -3.53 -31.44
C ALA A 27 -13.31 -2.56 -31.60
N ASP A 28 -13.35 -1.44 -30.88
CA ASP A 28 -12.30 -0.40 -30.89
C ASP A 28 -11.97 0.03 -29.45
N PRO A 29 -11.03 -0.70 -28.78
CA PRO A 29 -10.61 -0.38 -27.42
C PRO A 29 -10.01 1.03 -27.27
N GLU A 30 -9.29 1.52 -28.28
CA GLU A 30 -8.64 2.85 -28.22
C GLU A 30 -9.69 3.97 -28.21
N GLN A 31 -10.71 3.84 -29.05
CA GLN A 31 -11.82 4.81 -29.06
C GLN A 31 -12.61 4.78 -27.75
N VAL A 32 -12.79 3.60 -27.15
CA VAL A 32 -13.46 3.48 -25.85
C VAL A 32 -12.62 4.14 -24.75
N VAL A 33 -11.32 3.93 -24.71
CA VAL A 33 -10.38 4.59 -23.77
C VAL A 33 -10.45 6.11 -23.94
N PHE A 34 -10.41 6.60 -25.19
CA PHE A 34 -10.53 8.03 -25.49
C PHE A 34 -11.83 8.62 -24.93
N LYS A 35 -12.97 7.98 -25.19
CA LYS A 35 -14.28 8.43 -24.69
C LYS A 35 -14.35 8.39 -23.16
N LEU A 36 -13.85 7.32 -22.53
CA LEU A 36 -13.83 7.21 -21.07
C LEU A 36 -13.03 8.34 -20.43
N ASN A 37 -11.84 8.64 -20.94
CA ASN A 37 -11.00 9.71 -20.41
C ASN A 37 -11.60 11.12 -20.59
N HIS A 38 -12.54 11.31 -21.53
CA HIS A 38 -13.30 12.57 -21.64
C HIS A 38 -14.50 12.65 -20.72
N MET A 39 -14.99 11.51 -20.21
CA MET A 39 -16.16 11.45 -19.33
C MET A 39 -15.77 11.36 -17.85
N LEU A 40 -14.60 10.79 -17.55
CA LEU A 40 -14.13 10.57 -16.20
C LEU A 40 -13.61 11.89 -15.58
N PRO A 41 -13.69 12.05 -14.25
CA PRO A 41 -13.09 13.18 -13.57
C PRO A 41 -11.57 13.20 -13.77
N GLY A 42 -10.95 14.39 -13.63
CA GLY A 42 -9.54 14.61 -13.97
C GLY A 42 -8.52 13.86 -13.11
N ASP A 43 -8.94 13.20 -12.05
CA ASP A 43 -8.14 12.35 -11.17
C ASP A 43 -8.20 10.85 -11.53
N ILE A 44 -8.93 10.49 -12.59
CA ILE A 44 -9.03 9.11 -13.10
C ILE A 44 -8.64 9.07 -14.57
N ALA A 45 -7.65 8.25 -14.91
CA ALA A 45 -7.21 8.01 -16.27
C ALA A 45 -7.21 6.52 -16.60
N VAL A 46 -7.83 6.15 -17.72
CA VAL A 46 -7.78 4.80 -18.29
C VAL A 46 -6.65 4.74 -19.31
N SER A 47 -5.67 3.88 -19.08
CA SER A 47 -4.51 3.74 -19.98
C SER A 47 -4.81 2.84 -21.17
N ARG A 48 -5.51 1.71 -20.95
CA ARG A 48 -5.81 0.73 -22.00
C ARG A 48 -6.93 -0.22 -21.59
N ILE A 49 -7.56 -0.82 -22.58
CA ILE A 49 -8.47 -1.97 -22.46
C ILE A 49 -7.88 -3.10 -23.28
N VAL A 50 -7.77 -4.27 -22.69
CA VAL A 50 -7.21 -5.47 -23.35
C VAL A 50 -8.10 -6.67 -23.10
N PRO A 51 -8.28 -7.56 -24.08
CA PRO A 51 -8.93 -8.85 -23.87
C PRO A 51 -8.06 -9.72 -22.96
N VAL A 52 -8.70 -10.48 -22.09
CA VAL A 52 -8.06 -11.41 -21.17
C VAL A 52 -8.76 -12.77 -21.23
N ALA A 53 -8.14 -13.80 -20.67
CA ALA A 53 -8.76 -15.12 -20.56
C ALA A 53 -10.06 -15.05 -19.74
N ALA A 54 -11.01 -15.92 -20.03
CA ALA A 54 -12.35 -15.90 -19.42
C ALA A 54 -12.32 -16.15 -17.89
N ASP A 55 -11.29 -16.80 -17.40
CA ASP A 55 -11.06 -17.07 -15.97
C ASP A 55 -10.19 -16.00 -15.28
N ALA A 56 -9.72 -15.00 -16.03
CA ALA A 56 -8.91 -13.93 -15.46
C ALA A 56 -9.73 -13.05 -14.51
N HIS A 57 -9.18 -12.81 -13.33
CA HIS A 57 -9.86 -12.03 -12.30
C HIS A 57 -8.90 -11.01 -11.71
N ALA A 58 -9.16 -9.71 -11.90
CA ALA A 58 -8.27 -8.62 -11.50
C ALA A 58 -7.75 -8.73 -10.05
N ARG A 59 -8.58 -9.20 -9.11
CA ARG A 59 -8.20 -9.34 -7.71
C ARG A 59 -7.49 -10.66 -7.39
N PHE A 60 -7.95 -11.78 -7.97
CA PHE A 60 -7.46 -13.11 -7.57
C PHE A 60 -6.31 -13.60 -8.43
N SER A 61 -6.18 -13.10 -9.67
CA SER A 61 -5.04 -13.38 -10.54
C SER A 61 -3.82 -12.50 -10.25
N ALA A 62 -3.98 -11.44 -9.47
CA ALA A 62 -2.87 -10.59 -9.05
C ALA A 62 -1.88 -11.39 -8.19
N ARG A 63 -0.60 -11.37 -8.58
CA ARG A 63 0.48 -12.13 -7.92
C ARG A 63 1.19 -11.33 -6.84
N GLU A 64 1.24 -10.01 -7.01
CA GLU A 64 1.93 -9.10 -6.12
C GLU A 64 1.20 -7.77 -6.02
N ARG A 65 1.39 -7.09 -4.91
CA ARG A 65 0.94 -5.72 -4.67
C ARG A 65 2.07 -4.94 -4.05
N GLU A 66 2.26 -3.71 -4.50
CA GLU A 66 3.24 -2.79 -3.95
C GLU A 66 2.53 -1.55 -3.44
N TYR A 67 2.87 -1.13 -2.22
CA TYR A 67 2.46 0.13 -1.63
C TYR A 67 3.66 1.02 -1.41
N ARG A 68 3.51 2.30 -1.73
CA ARG A 68 4.48 3.34 -1.41
C ARG A 68 3.84 4.36 -0.49
N TYR A 69 4.52 4.62 0.61
CA TYR A 69 4.06 5.54 1.62
C TYR A 69 5.05 6.70 1.75
N TYR A 70 4.58 7.92 1.51
CA TYR A 70 5.43 9.10 1.48
C TYR A 70 5.29 9.92 2.75
N ILE A 71 6.42 10.30 3.37
CA ILE A 71 6.50 11.21 4.50
C ILE A 71 7.31 12.44 4.09
N GLU A 72 6.71 13.61 4.24
CA GLU A 72 7.32 14.91 3.93
C GLU A 72 7.81 15.58 5.21
N PRO A 73 9.12 15.86 5.35
CA PRO A 73 9.68 16.55 6.53
C PRO A 73 9.40 18.05 6.51
N ARG A 74 8.89 18.59 5.40
CA ARG A 74 8.58 20.00 5.20
C ARG A 74 7.20 20.17 4.57
N LYS A 75 6.58 21.34 4.81
CA LYS A 75 5.31 21.65 4.17
C LYS A 75 5.48 21.76 2.65
N ASN A 76 4.74 20.93 1.92
CA ASN A 76 4.71 20.93 0.46
C ASN A 76 3.25 20.95 -0.01
N PRO A 77 2.77 22.06 -0.58
CA PRO A 77 1.39 22.16 -1.03
C PRO A 77 1.08 21.26 -2.25
N PHE A 78 2.09 20.91 -3.06
CA PHE A 78 1.92 20.12 -4.28
C PHE A 78 1.73 18.63 -4.00
N THR A 79 2.33 18.11 -2.93
CA THR A 79 2.25 16.69 -2.54
C THR A 79 1.28 16.44 -1.39
N ARG A 80 0.62 17.49 -0.87
CA ARG A 80 -0.28 17.44 0.29
C ARG A 80 -1.34 16.33 0.21
N ALA A 81 -1.82 16.05 -0.99
CA ALA A 81 -2.84 15.01 -1.20
C ALA A 81 -2.24 13.59 -1.27
N ALA A 82 -0.91 13.45 -1.42
CA ALA A 82 -0.23 12.19 -1.67
C ALA A 82 0.90 11.87 -0.68
N SER A 83 1.07 12.67 0.38
CA SER A 83 2.13 12.46 1.39
C SER A 83 1.68 12.86 2.79
N TRP A 84 2.29 12.25 3.77
CA TRP A 84 2.13 12.63 5.17
C TRP A 84 3.16 13.68 5.58
N GLN A 85 2.69 14.85 6.01
CA GLN A 85 3.56 15.88 6.56
C GLN A 85 3.93 15.55 8.00
N TYR A 86 5.21 15.29 8.24
CA TYR A 86 5.72 14.93 9.55
C TYR A 86 7.06 15.61 9.81
N TYR A 87 7.06 16.54 10.78
CA TYR A 87 8.16 17.48 11.00
C TYR A 87 9.20 17.02 12.03
N VAL A 88 8.93 15.93 12.76
CA VAL A 88 9.87 15.42 13.76
C VAL A 88 10.93 14.58 13.03
N PRO A 89 12.23 14.80 13.29
CA PRO A 89 13.28 13.97 12.71
C PRO A 89 13.08 12.48 13.03
N LEU A 90 13.34 11.63 12.07
CA LEU A 90 13.19 10.19 12.17
C LEU A 90 14.56 9.52 11.92
N ASP A 91 14.92 8.54 12.74
CA ASP A 91 16.07 7.66 12.49
C ASP A 91 15.70 6.62 11.42
N VAL A 92 15.94 6.99 10.15
CA VAL A 92 15.64 6.12 9.00
C VAL A 92 16.47 4.83 9.02
N ALA A 93 17.68 4.86 9.60
CA ALA A 93 18.50 3.67 9.71
C ALA A 93 17.89 2.67 10.70
N ALA A 94 17.38 3.15 11.85
CA ALA A 94 16.63 2.30 12.79
C ALA A 94 15.33 1.76 12.16
N MET A 95 14.60 2.62 11.41
CA MET A 95 13.39 2.21 10.70
C MET A 95 13.66 1.11 9.67
N ASN A 96 14.78 1.18 8.93
CA ASN A 96 15.17 0.13 7.98
C ASN A 96 15.54 -1.17 8.71
N ARG A 97 16.34 -1.11 9.79
CA ARG A 97 16.62 -2.32 10.59
C ARG A 97 15.36 -2.98 11.13
N ALA A 98 14.36 -2.18 11.53
CA ALA A 98 13.06 -2.72 11.95
C ALA A 98 12.24 -3.26 10.76
N ALA A 99 12.33 -2.63 9.59
CA ALA A 99 11.67 -3.13 8.38
C ALA A 99 12.27 -4.48 7.92
N ASP A 100 13.59 -4.69 8.07
CA ASP A 100 14.24 -5.96 7.78
C ASP A 100 13.66 -7.11 8.64
N VAL A 101 13.27 -6.82 9.89
CA VAL A 101 12.61 -7.81 10.77
C VAL A 101 11.32 -8.35 10.15
N LEU A 102 10.55 -7.53 9.42
CA LEU A 102 9.32 -7.98 8.78
C LEU A 102 9.55 -9.11 7.76
N MET A 103 10.73 -9.15 7.14
CA MET A 103 11.08 -10.16 6.14
C MET A 103 11.32 -11.55 6.73
N GLU A 104 11.43 -11.64 8.06
CA GLU A 104 11.63 -12.90 8.78
C GLU A 104 10.30 -13.57 9.16
N TYR A 105 9.17 -12.91 8.96
CA TYR A 105 7.84 -13.35 9.38
C TYR A 105 6.88 -13.52 8.21
N GLU A 106 5.91 -14.39 8.37
CA GLU A 106 4.80 -14.59 7.43
C GLU A 106 3.44 -14.32 8.10
N ASP A 107 3.35 -14.49 9.43
CA ASP A 107 2.12 -14.21 10.18
C ASP A 107 2.09 -12.76 10.68
N PHE A 108 1.21 -11.98 10.08
CA PHE A 108 1.03 -10.55 10.38
C PHE A 108 -0.23 -10.26 11.20
N THR A 109 -0.60 -11.16 12.10
CA THR A 109 -1.77 -10.98 12.98
C THR A 109 -1.67 -9.70 13.79
N SER A 110 -0.48 -9.30 14.26
CA SER A 110 -0.26 -8.04 15.00
C SER A 110 -0.67 -6.79 14.20
N PHE A 111 -0.69 -6.86 12.87
CA PHE A 111 -1.04 -5.74 12.00
C PHE A 111 -2.38 -5.91 11.30
N ALA A 112 -3.13 -6.97 11.62
CA ALA A 112 -4.44 -7.23 11.05
C ALA A 112 -5.53 -6.39 11.75
N LYS A 113 -6.53 -5.93 11.00
CA LYS A 113 -7.69 -5.32 11.64
C LYS A 113 -8.48 -6.38 12.41
N LEU A 114 -8.85 -6.09 13.66
CA LEU A 114 -9.76 -6.94 14.45
C LEU A 114 -11.10 -7.17 13.70
N ASN A 115 -11.65 -8.36 13.84
CA ASN A 115 -12.91 -8.77 13.24
C ASN A 115 -12.93 -8.61 11.71
N SER A 116 -11.81 -8.91 11.05
CA SER A 116 -11.75 -8.97 9.59
C SER A 116 -12.08 -10.39 9.09
N ASP A 117 -12.83 -10.49 7.98
CA ASP A 117 -13.21 -11.76 7.33
C ASP A 117 -12.01 -12.46 6.65
N ASN A 118 -10.82 -12.36 7.24
CA ASN A 118 -9.62 -12.99 6.69
C ASN A 118 -9.64 -14.49 7.00
N LYS A 119 -9.47 -15.33 5.98
CA LYS A 119 -9.26 -16.77 6.16
C LYS A 119 -7.92 -17.11 6.81
N THR A 120 -6.92 -16.25 6.60
CA THR A 120 -5.57 -16.37 7.15
C THR A 120 -4.94 -14.99 7.25
N ASN A 121 -4.01 -14.82 8.20
CA ASN A 121 -3.19 -13.63 8.37
C ASN A 121 -1.76 -13.81 7.81
N ILE A 122 -1.54 -14.89 7.05
CA ILE A 122 -0.28 -15.14 6.37
C ILE A 122 -0.15 -14.25 5.14
N CYS A 123 0.99 -13.58 5.00
CA CYS A 123 1.39 -12.77 3.86
C CYS A 123 2.88 -13.00 3.58
N HIS A 124 3.26 -13.11 2.31
CA HIS A 124 4.66 -13.30 1.94
C HIS A 124 5.22 -11.97 1.44
N LEU A 125 5.97 -11.29 2.31
CA LEU A 125 6.64 -10.05 1.95
C LEU A 125 7.81 -10.33 1.01
N LYS A 126 7.98 -9.45 0.02
CA LYS A 126 9.09 -9.48 -0.94
C LYS A 126 9.99 -8.28 -0.82
N ARG A 127 9.48 -7.20 -0.23
CA ARG A 127 10.21 -5.96 -0.01
C ARG A 127 9.58 -5.18 1.14
N ALA A 128 10.42 -4.57 1.97
CA ALA A 128 10.02 -3.61 3.00
C ALA A 128 11.22 -2.70 3.31
N ASP A 129 11.28 -1.51 2.71
CA ASP A 129 12.41 -0.59 2.92
C ASP A 129 12.02 0.88 2.84
N TRP A 130 12.78 1.71 3.55
CA TRP A 130 12.71 3.16 3.50
C TRP A 130 13.83 3.73 2.63
N THR A 131 13.48 4.63 1.75
CA THR A 131 14.43 5.44 0.97
C THR A 131 14.26 6.92 1.27
N VAL A 132 15.34 7.68 1.11
CA VAL A 132 15.34 9.14 1.30
C VAL A 132 15.52 9.80 -0.06
N GLY A 133 14.57 10.61 -0.46
CA GLY A 133 14.65 11.43 -1.67
C GLY A 133 15.65 12.58 -1.53
N ARG A 134 16.03 13.19 -2.63
CA ARG A 134 16.97 14.33 -2.67
C ARG A 134 16.45 15.56 -1.91
N ASP A 135 15.15 15.71 -1.82
CA ASP A 135 14.41 16.75 -1.11
C ASP A 135 14.18 16.44 0.37
N GLY A 136 14.63 15.25 0.83
CA GLY A 136 14.43 14.74 2.17
C GLY A 136 13.11 13.99 2.38
N THR A 137 12.28 13.84 1.35
CA THR A 137 11.05 13.03 1.40
C THR A 137 11.42 11.57 1.69
N LEU A 138 10.75 10.97 2.67
CA LEU A 138 10.90 9.56 2.96
C LEU A 138 9.84 8.77 2.18
N CYS A 139 10.26 7.65 1.60
CA CYS A 139 9.36 6.73 0.92
C CYS A 139 9.54 5.32 1.49
N PHE A 140 8.50 4.79 2.10
CA PHE A 140 8.42 3.38 2.45
C PHE A 140 7.85 2.60 1.28
N THR A 141 8.57 1.59 0.83
CA THR A 141 8.10 0.67 -0.20
C THR A 141 7.91 -0.70 0.43
N ILE A 142 6.70 -1.24 0.30
CA ILE A 142 6.38 -2.60 0.75
C ILE A 142 5.71 -3.38 -0.36
N ARG A 143 6.17 -4.62 -0.58
CA ARG A 143 5.65 -5.53 -1.62
C ARG A 143 5.37 -6.89 -1.02
N ALA A 144 4.21 -7.46 -1.36
CA ALA A 144 3.78 -8.80 -0.91
C ALA A 144 2.84 -9.46 -1.94
N ASP A 145 2.59 -10.74 -1.76
CA ASP A 145 1.54 -11.48 -2.47
C ASP A 145 0.13 -10.94 -2.12
N ARG A 146 -0.05 -10.52 -0.87
CA ARG A 146 -1.30 -9.93 -0.36
C ARG A 146 -1.03 -9.06 0.86
N PHE A 147 -2.01 -8.21 1.19
CA PHE A 147 -2.02 -7.44 2.43
C PHE A 147 -3.34 -7.61 3.17
N LEU A 148 -3.26 -7.58 4.49
CA LEU A 148 -4.42 -7.55 5.37
C LEU A 148 -5.00 -6.12 5.42
N ARG A 149 -6.26 -6.01 5.79
CA ARG A 149 -6.89 -4.70 5.96
C ARG A 149 -6.15 -3.90 7.04
N ASN A 150 -5.80 -2.65 6.74
CA ASN A 150 -5.01 -1.73 7.55
C ASN A 150 -3.54 -2.14 7.81
N MET A 151 -3.06 -3.27 7.30
CA MET A 151 -1.73 -3.82 7.60
C MET A 151 -0.61 -2.81 7.29
N VAL A 152 -0.57 -2.25 6.09
CA VAL A 152 0.48 -1.30 5.68
C VAL A 152 0.49 -0.07 6.59
N ARG A 153 -0.67 0.48 6.91
CA ARG A 153 -0.81 1.65 7.81
C ARG A 153 -0.32 1.36 9.23
N ALA A 154 -0.62 0.17 9.74
CA ALA A 154 -0.17 -0.28 11.04
C ALA A 154 1.36 -0.47 11.07
N ILE A 155 1.93 -1.11 10.04
CA ILE A 155 3.38 -1.27 9.88
C ILE A 155 4.08 0.09 9.84
N VAL A 156 3.64 1.00 8.95
CA VAL A 156 4.22 2.35 8.83
C VAL A 156 4.18 3.11 10.14
N GLY A 157 3.03 3.08 10.84
CA GLY A 157 2.89 3.76 12.12
C GLY A 157 3.87 3.25 13.16
N THR A 158 4.01 1.93 13.27
CA THR A 158 4.93 1.32 14.24
C THR A 158 6.39 1.55 13.86
N LEU A 159 6.76 1.52 12.57
CA LEU A 159 8.09 1.87 12.09
C LEU A 159 8.44 3.34 12.37
N VAL A 160 7.49 4.25 12.23
CA VAL A 160 7.68 5.67 12.60
C VAL A 160 7.93 5.81 14.09
N ASP A 161 7.26 5.03 14.94
CA ASP A 161 7.54 5.04 16.38
C ASP A 161 8.94 4.49 16.71
N VAL A 162 9.48 3.53 15.94
CA VAL A 162 10.90 3.15 16.00
C VAL A 162 11.79 4.34 15.60
N GLY A 163 11.50 5.01 14.49
CA GLY A 163 12.25 6.18 14.03
C GLY A 163 12.26 7.35 15.01
N ARG A 164 11.23 7.44 15.87
CA ARG A 164 11.12 8.41 16.97
C ARG A 164 11.84 7.96 18.26
N GLY A 165 12.38 6.76 18.31
CA GLY A 165 12.97 6.16 19.51
C GLY A 165 11.94 5.75 20.58
N ARG A 166 10.65 5.60 20.24
CA ARG A 166 9.63 5.06 21.16
C ARG A 166 9.77 3.57 21.36
N TYR A 167 10.17 2.85 20.31
CA TYR A 167 10.47 1.45 20.32
C TYR A 167 11.89 1.20 19.84
N THR A 168 12.56 0.22 20.43
CA THR A 168 13.78 -0.33 19.86
C THR A 168 13.43 -1.33 18.74
N VAL A 169 14.44 -1.75 17.96
CA VAL A 169 14.27 -2.78 16.93
C VAL A 169 13.82 -4.10 17.55
N GLU A 170 14.35 -4.44 18.74
CA GLU A 170 13.98 -5.63 19.49
C GLU A 170 12.51 -5.59 19.94
N GLN A 171 12.07 -4.44 20.48
CA GLN A 171 10.67 -4.26 20.85
C GLN A 171 9.74 -4.33 19.63
N PHE A 172 10.18 -3.82 18.47
CA PHE A 172 9.44 -3.99 17.23
C PHE A 172 9.32 -5.47 16.84
N ARG A 173 10.40 -6.24 16.98
CA ARG A 173 10.39 -7.70 16.78
C ARG A 173 9.38 -8.39 17.70
N ASP A 174 9.37 -8.03 18.98
CA ASP A 174 8.42 -8.57 19.95
C ASP A 174 6.96 -8.23 19.56
N ILE A 175 6.70 -7.03 19.05
CA ILE A 175 5.38 -6.63 18.54
C ILE A 175 4.95 -7.53 17.38
N VAL A 176 5.84 -7.78 16.41
CA VAL A 176 5.53 -8.67 15.28
C VAL A 176 5.23 -10.10 15.78
N ALA A 177 6.07 -10.62 16.69
CA ALA A 177 5.98 -11.97 17.21
C ALA A 177 4.76 -12.20 18.13
N SER A 178 4.30 -11.15 18.83
CA SER A 178 3.24 -11.25 19.85
C SER A 178 1.89 -11.68 19.30
N ARG A 179 1.62 -11.45 18.01
CA ARG A 179 0.31 -11.62 17.37
C ARG A 179 -0.80 -10.82 18.08
N ASP A 180 -0.42 -9.74 18.76
CA ASP A 180 -1.30 -8.83 19.49
C ASP A 180 -1.30 -7.45 18.82
N LEU A 181 -2.50 -6.89 18.67
CA LEU A 181 -2.72 -5.55 18.10
C LEU A 181 -2.53 -4.42 19.11
N SER A 182 -2.51 -4.73 20.41
CA SER A 182 -2.52 -3.72 21.47
C SER A 182 -1.33 -2.75 21.43
N PRO A 183 -0.09 -3.17 21.09
CA PRO A 183 1.05 -2.27 21.03
C PRO A 183 1.20 -1.53 19.69
N VAL A 184 0.34 -1.83 18.70
CA VAL A 184 0.49 -1.29 17.35
C VAL A 184 -0.02 0.14 17.27
N SER A 185 0.84 1.05 16.85
CA SER A 185 0.47 2.44 16.60
C SER A 185 -0.29 2.60 15.29
N TYR A 186 -1.59 2.82 15.40
CA TYR A 186 -2.37 3.29 14.26
C TYR A 186 -2.13 4.78 14.09
N THR A 187 -1.36 5.15 13.10
CA THR A 187 -1.31 6.55 12.72
C THR A 187 -2.67 6.95 12.13
N HIS A 188 -3.18 8.13 12.50
CA HIS A 188 -4.33 8.79 11.84
C HIS A 188 -3.96 9.26 10.43
N LEU A 189 -3.17 8.48 9.74
CA LEU A 189 -2.69 8.75 8.40
C LEU A 189 -3.85 8.53 7.42
N ARG A 190 -4.23 9.58 6.75
CA ARG A 190 -4.88 9.42 5.45
C ARG A 190 -3.86 8.67 4.60
N ALA A 191 -4.18 7.45 4.23
CA ALA A 191 -3.29 6.64 3.41
C ALA A 191 -3.14 7.31 2.06
N HIS A 192 -1.96 7.78 1.77
CA HIS A 192 -1.56 8.16 0.43
C HIS A 192 -0.74 6.99 -0.12
N GLU A 193 -1.45 5.91 -0.37
CA GLU A 193 -0.89 4.68 -0.90
C GLU A 193 -0.89 4.75 -2.41
N THR A 194 0.23 4.44 -3.02
CA THR A 194 0.29 4.18 -4.45
C THR A 194 0.28 2.67 -4.62
N CYS A 195 -0.81 2.10 -5.08
CA CYS A 195 -0.90 0.68 -5.38
C CYS A 195 -0.38 0.43 -6.80
N ALA A 196 0.57 -0.46 -6.95
CA ALA A 196 0.95 -1.04 -8.22
C ALA A 196 0.72 -2.54 -8.13
N ASP A 197 -0.19 -3.06 -8.93
CA ASP A 197 -0.31 -4.49 -9.20
C ASP A 197 0.60 -4.82 -10.39
N LEU A 198 1.49 -5.77 -10.21
CA LEU A 198 2.39 -6.28 -11.24
C LEU A 198 1.95 -7.64 -11.73
#